data_36f27e0c9a06d2c8f9834cf449a0d1d0
#
_entry.id   36f27e0c9a06d2c8f9834cf449a0d1d0
#
_cell.length_a   1.000
_cell.length_b   1.000
_cell.length_c   1.000
_cell.angle_alpha   90.00
_cell.angle_beta   90.00
_cell.angle_gamma   90.00
#
_symmetry.space_group_name_H-M   'P 1'
#
loop_
_entity.id
_entity.type
_entity.pdbx_description
1 polymer ?
#
loop_
_entity_poly.entity_id
_entity_poly.type
_entity_poly.pdbx_seq_one_letter_code
_entity_poly.pdbx_strand_id
1 'polypeptide(L)'
;MKIKALLSTLALLSMAASSTAMAVEKGDWLIRAGYTSVNPKGNNHPVVSVDSAASLGLNFSYFFTNNLTVEVLAAYPFEHDIRLAGGGEKVASTKHLPPTVSVQYHFMPNNAFKPYVGAGVNYTTFFSTKTYGALEGTDLKLGDSWGLAGEIGADIMLGEKWLLNFSARYIDIETKAKLNGDSLGDVKIDTWVYTVAAGIKF
;
A
#
# COMPACT_ATOMS: atom_id res chain seq x y z
N MET A 1 -32.79 34.91 -13.11
CA MET A 1 -31.31 34.82 -13.06
C MET A 1 -30.91 33.40 -13.44
N LYS A 2 -30.39 33.19 -14.65
CA LYS A 2 -30.12 31.86 -15.23
C LYS A 2 -28.73 31.41 -14.80
N ILE A 3 -28.66 30.36 -13.98
CA ILE A 3 -27.41 29.67 -13.65
C ILE A 3 -27.03 28.83 -14.88
N LYS A 4 -26.01 29.27 -15.59
CA LYS A 4 -25.42 28.49 -16.69
C LYS A 4 -24.60 27.36 -16.07
N ALA A 5 -25.04 26.12 -16.25
CA ALA A 5 -24.29 24.93 -15.95
C ALA A 5 -23.02 24.91 -16.83
N LEU A 6 -21.88 24.98 -16.18
CA LEU A 6 -20.58 24.70 -16.82
C LEU A 6 -20.45 23.17 -16.95
N LEU A 7 -20.87 22.62 -18.05
CA LEU A 7 -20.51 21.28 -18.48
C LEU A 7 -19.07 21.35 -18.99
N SER A 8 -18.12 21.06 -18.11
CA SER A 8 -16.74 20.80 -18.50
C SER A 8 -16.71 19.47 -19.24
N THR A 9 -16.69 19.55 -20.55
CA THR A 9 -16.43 18.42 -21.44
C THR A 9 -15.03 17.92 -21.14
N LEU A 10 -14.96 16.78 -20.44
CA LEU A 10 -13.72 16.02 -20.31
C LEU A 10 -13.41 15.48 -21.72
N ALA A 11 -12.55 16.17 -22.44
CA ALA A 11 -12.04 15.72 -23.71
C ALA A 11 -11.23 14.43 -23.42
N LEU A 12 -11.84 13.29 -23.67
CA LEU A 12 -11.14 12.03 -23.88
C LEU A 12 -10.26 12.25 -25.10
N LEU A 13 -8.98 12.61 -24.87
CA LEU A 13 -7.96 12.52 -25.90
C LEU A 13 -7.92 11.06 -26.34
N SER A 14 -8.50 10.79 -27.51
CA SER A 14 -8.27 9.58 -28.27
C SER A 14 -6.81 9.60 -28.74
N MET A 15 -5.90 9.15 -27.89
CA MET A 15 -4.54 8.80 -28.33
C MET A 15 -4.66 7.48 -29.09
N ALA A 16 -4.95 7.58 -30.38
CA ALA A 16 -4.68 6.52 -31.35
C ALA A 16 -3.16 6.45 -31.60
N ALA A 17 -2.37 6.22 -30.56
CA ALA A 17 -0.99 5.78 -30.67
C ALA A 17 -1.02 4.27 -30.84
N SER A 18 -0.28 3.73 -31.78
CA SER A 18 -0.14 2.32 -32.13
C SER A 18 -0.23 1.44 -30.87
N SER A 19 -1.32 0.66 -30.76
CA SER A 19 -1.70 -0.10 -29.57
C SER A 19 -0.64 -1.13 -29.14
N THR A 20 0.26 -1.51 -30.01
CA THR A 20 1.36 -2.44 -29.74
C THR A 20 2.49 -1.85 -28.91
N ALA A 21 2.79 -0.55 -29.04
CA ALA A 21 3.89 0.09 -28.32
C ALA A 21 3.60 0.25 -26.79
N MET A 22 2.33 0.23 -26.40
CA MET A 22 1.91 0.36 -25.00
C MET A 22 1.50 -0.97 -24.36
N ALA A 23 1.53 -2.07 -25.10
CA ALA A 23 1.20 -3.39 -24.60
C ALA A 23 2.19 -3.84 -23.52
N VAL A 24 1.69 -4.66 -22.59
CA VAL A 24 2.52 -5.50 -21.73
C VAL A 24 2.38 -6.94 -22.20
N GLU A 25 3.49 -7.66 -22.19
CA GLU A 25 3.57 -9.01 -22.71
C GLU A 25 4.20 -9.95 -21.66
N LYS A 26 4.04 -11.24 -21.89
CA LYS A 26 4.76 -12.24 -21.11
C LYS A 26 6.27 -12.01 -21.18
N GLY A 27 6.90 -11.94 -20.02
CA GLY A 27 8.34 -11.66 -19.88
C GLY A 27 8.66 -10.24 -19.46
N ASP A 28 7.71 -9.30 -19.59
CA ASP A 28 7.91 -7.92 -19.19
C ASP A 28 8.05 -7.79 -17.67
N TRP A 29 8.87 -6.83 -17.26
CA TRP A 29 9.00 -6.36 -15.90
C TRP A 29 8.45 -4.95 -15.77
N LEU A 30 7.71 -4.69 -14.69
CA LEU A 30 7.38 -3.33 -14.27
C LEU A 30 8.04 -3.06 -12.92
N ILE A 31 8.78 -1.95 -12.84
CA ILE A 31 9.32 -1.43 -11.60
C ILE A 31 8.63 -0.10 -11.33
N ARG A 32 8.01 0.04 -10.15
CA ARG A 32 7.29 1.25 -9.75
C ARG A 32 7.87 1.76 -8.44
N ALA A 33 8.07 3.08 -8.35
CA ALA A 33 8.53 3.75 -7.14
C ALA A 33 7.66 4.98 -6.88
N GLY A 34 7.23 5.18 -5.65
CA GLY A 34 6.36 6.30 -5.34
C GLY A 34 5.96 6.46 -3.90
N TYR A 35 5.10 7.44 -3.67
CA TYR A 35 4.52 7.73 -2.37
C TYR A 35 3.53 6.65 -1.99
N THR A 36 3.71 6.08 -0.82
CA THR A 36 2.83 5.06 -0.25
C THR A 36 2.40 5.51 1.14
N SER A 37 1.08 5.56 1.36
CA SER A 37 0.46 5.91 2.65
C SER A 37 -0.23 4.69 3.23
N VAL A 38 0.11 4.37 4.48
CA VAL A 38 -0.48 3.28 5.27
C VAL A 38 -1.43 3.89 6.28
N ASN A 39 -2.69 3.49 6.21
CA ASN A 39 -3.79 4.04 7.00
C ASN A 39 -4.47 2.93 7.81
N PRO A 40 -4.03 2.69 9.06
CA PRO A 40 -4.66 1.73 9.95
C PRO A 40 -6.13 2.09 10.22
N LYS A 41 -6.98 1.08 10.44
CA LYS A 41 -8.35 1.33 10.89
C LYS A 41 -8.34 1.95 12.29
N GLY A 42 -9.25 2.91 12.57
CA GLY A 42 -9.23 3.70 13.79
C GLY A 42 -9.54 2.97 15.10
N ASN A 43 -9.97 1.70 15.06
CA ASN A 43 -10.33 0.88 16.24
C ASN A 43 -9.36 -0.30 16.39
N ASN A 44 -8.08 -0.01 16.48
CA ASN A 44 -7.02 -1.02 16.56
C ASN A 44 -7.06 -1.80 17.89
N HIS A 45 -7.35 -1.09 18.99
CA HIS A 45 -7.44 -1.64 20.34
C HIS A 45 -8.28 -0.70 21.22
N PRO A 46 -8.99 -1.20 22.26
CA PRO A 46 -9.83 -0.34 23.13
C PRO A 46 -9.07 0.80 23.81
N VAL A 47 -7.76 0.67 24.03
CA VAL A 47 -6.95 1.61 24.81
C VAL A 47 -6.02 2.45 23.94
N VAL A 48 -5.66 2.00 22.72
CA VAL A 48 -4.69 2.68 21.86
C VAL A 48 -5.19 2.77 20.42
N SER A 49 -4.72 3.79 19.72
CA SER A 49 -4.86 3.98 18.27
C SER A 49 -3.49 4.10 17.61
N VAL A 50 -3.41 3.71 16.33
CA VAL A 50 -2.20 3.78 15.51
C VAL A 50 -2.41 4.83 14.43
N ASP A 51 -1.55 5.84 14.39
CA ASP A 51 -1.64 6.91 13.41
C ASP A 51 -1.22 6.43 12.02
N SER A 52 -1.68 7.12 10.97
CA SER A 52 -1.25 6.86 9.59
C SER A 52 0.22 7.23 9.38
N ALA A 53 0.88 6.53 8.50
CA ALA A 53 2.25 6.82 8.10
C ALA A 53 2.41 6.78 6.58
N ALA A 54 3.44 7.47 6.09
CA ALA A 54 3.76 7.46 4.68
C ALA A 54 5.26 7.21 4.47
N SER A 55 5.59 6.59 3.35
CA SER A 55 6.96 6.26 2.99
C SER A 55 7.11 6.09 1.48
N LEU A 56 8.34 5.81 1.04
CA LEU A 56 8.62 5.41 -0.34
C LEU A 56 8.32 3.92 -0.51
N GLY A 57 7.39 3.60 -1.41
CA GLY A 57 7.09 2.23 -1.85
C GLY A 57 7.82 1.88 -3.14
N LEU A 58 8.19 0.60 -3.27
CA LEU A 58 8.80 -0.01 -4.44
C LEU A 58 8.02 -1.27 -4.80
N ASN A 59 7.56 -1.37 -6.03
CA ASN A 59 6.86 -2.54 -6.54
C ASN A 59 7.62 -3.12 -7.73
N PHE A 60 7.84 -4.43 -7.68
CA PHE A 60 8.46 -5.21 -8.75
C PHE A 60 7.44 -6.21 -9.26
N SER A 61 7.02 -6.10 -10.52
CA SER A 61 6.04 -6.99 -11.13
C SER A 61 6.64 -7.70 -12.34
N TYR A 62 6.40 -9.00 -12.45
CA TYR A 62 6.80 -9.83 -13.59
C TYR A 62 5.56 -10.44 -14.25
N PHE A 63 5.43 -10.25 -15.56
CA PHE A 63 4.35 -10.80 -16.37
C PHE A 63 4.66 -12.23 -16.82
N PHE A 64 4.06 -13.23 -16.21
CA PHE A 64 4.19 -14.62 -16.67
C PHE A 64 3.17 -14.98 -17.76
N THR A 65 2.15 -14.16 -17.96
CA THR A 65 1.31 -14.07 -19.16
C THR A 65 1.03 -12.60 -19.47
N ASN A 66 0.35 -12.28 -20.55
CA ASN A 66 0.00 -10.88 -20.87
C ASN A 66 -0.97 -10.25 -19.85
N ASN A 67 -1.69 -11.07 -19.09
CA ASN A 67 -2.68 -10.61 -18.13
C ASN A 67 -2.31 -10.89 -16.67
N LEU A 68 -1.43 -11.87 -16.41
CA LEU A 68 -1.12 -12.29 -15.05
C LEU A 68 0.30 -11.90 -14.67
N THR A 69 0.44 -11.27 -13.50
CA THR A 69 1.73 -10.91 -12.90
C THR A 69 1.89 -11.50 -11.51
N VAL A 70 3.15 -11.67 -11.11
CA VAL A 70 3.53 -11.73 -9.70
C VAL A 70 4.15 -10.38 -9.35
N GLU A 71 3.68 -9.78 -8.27
CA GLU A 71 4.23 -8.53 -7.73
C GLU A 71 4.84 -8.75 -6.35
N VAL A 72 5.97 -8.11 -6.10
CA VAL A 72 6.56 -7.95 -4.78
C VAL A 72 6.53 -6.47 -4.41
N LEU A 73 5.81 -6.13 -3.34
CA LEU A 73 5.87 -4.83 -2.71
C LEU A 73 6.98 -4.84 -1.66
N ALA A 74 7.89 -3.89 -1.77
CA ALA A 74 8.83 -3.48 -0.73
C ALA A 74 8.62 -2.01 -0.42
N ALA A 75 9.11 -1.54 0.72
CA ALA A 75 9.03 -0.13 1.10
C ALA A 75 10.21 0.26 1.98
N TYR A 76 10.51 1.55 2.04
CA TYR A 76 11.29 2.06 3.17
C TYR A 76 10.42 1.97 4.44
N PRO A 77 10.99 1.69 5.63
CA PRO A 77 10.22 1.49 6.84
C PRO A 77 9.21 2.61 7.11
N PHE A 78 7.97 2.23 7.41
CA PHE A 78 6.96 3.15 7.90
C PHE A 78 7.14 3.35 9.41
N GLU A 79 7.02 4.57 9.89
CA GLU A 79 7.04 4.88 11.33
C GLU A 79 5.67 5.38 11.75
N HIS A 80 5.03 4.66 12.67
CA HIS A 80 3.72 4.99 13.20
C HIS A 80 3.82 5.45 14.64
N ASP A 81 3.09 6.49 14.96
CA ASP A 81 2.84 6.91 16.34
C ASP A 81 1.67 6.10 16.91
N ILE A 82 1.85 5.66 18.15
CA ILE A 82 0.83 4.97 18.94
C ILE A 82 0.37 5.94 20.03
N ARG A 83 -0.94 6.20 20.04
CA ARG A 83 -1.58 7.14 20.97
C ARG A 83 -2.59 6.43 21.86
N LEU A 84 -2.90 7.03 22.98
CA LEU A 84 -4.07 6.61 23.75
C LEU A 84 -5.34 6.81 22.92
N ALA A 85 -6.32 5.89 23.07
CA ALA A 85 -7.57 5.93 22.32
C ALA A 85 -8.31 7.27 22.49
N GLY A 86 -9.02 7.69 21.45
CA GLY A 86 -9.72 8.98 21.46
C GLY A 86 -8.86 10.20 21.14
N GLY A 87 -7.69 10.02 20.50
CA GLY A 87 -6.79 11.13 20.12
C GLY A 87 -5.93 11.63 21.27
N GLY A 88 -5.70 10.75 22.25
CA GLY A 88 -4.89 11.06 23.41
C GLY A 88 -3.39 11.26 23.14
N GLU A 89 -2.60 11.33 24.21
CA GLU A 89 -1.17 11.53 24.18
C GLU A 89 -0.45 10.40 23.43
N LYS A 90 0.64 10.72 22.73
CA LYS A 90 1.57 9.75 22.14
C LYS A 90 2.26 8.96 23.26
N VAL A 91 2.10 7.65 23.25
CA VAL A 91 2.68 6.75 24.26
C VAL A 91 3.77 5.85 23.70
N ALA A 92 3.80 5.63 22.37
CA ALA A 92 4.87 4.89 21.72
C ALA A 92 5.04 5.30 20.26
N SER A 93 6.13 4.86 19.62
CA SER A 93 6.27 4.79 18.16
C SER A 93 6.93 3.47 17.78
N THR A 94 6.65 2.98 16.59
CA THR A 94 7.23 1.76 16.05
C THR A 94 7.46 1.88 14.57
N LYS A 95 8.53 1.25 14.08
CA LYS A 95 8.78 1.07 12.65
C LYS A 95 8.30 -0.29 12.21
N HIS A 96 7.78 -0.37 10.99
CA HIS A 96 7.43 -1.66 10.40
C HIS A 96 7.76 -1.72 8.90
N LEU A 97 7.94 -2.95 8.44
CA LEU A 97 8.09 -3.29 7.02
C LEU A 97 7.03 -4.34 6.68
N PRO A 98 6.11 -4.06 5.73
CA PRO A 98 5.08 -4.99 5.30
C PRO A 98 5.35 -5.55 3.89
N PRO A 99 6.45 -6.30 3.62
CA PRO A 99 6.61 -6.93 2.32
C PRO A 99 5.37 -7.78 1.98
N THR A 100 4.94 -7.65 0.74
CA THR A 100 3.75 -8.34 0.24
C THR A 100 4.05 -8.98 -1.10
N VAL A 101 3.64 -10.23 -1.27
CA VAL A 101 3.70 -10.93 -2.56
C VAL A 101 2.29 -11.15 -3.04
N SER A 102 1.96 -10.66 -4.25
CA SER A 102 0.62 -10.72 -4.83
C SER A 102 0.65 -11.33 -6.23
N VAL A 103 -0.44 -11.97 -6.61
CA VAL A 103 -0.76 -12.27 -8.01
C VAL A 103 -1.80 -11.24 -8.46
N GLN A 104 -1.55 -10.61 -9.62
CA GLN A 104 -2.45 -9.61 -10.18
C GLN A 104 -2.97 -10.06 -11.55
N TYR A 105 -4.22 -9.70 -11.84
CA TYR A 105 -4.83 -9.85 -13.16
C TYR A 105 -5.08 -8.48 -13.79
N HIS A 106 -4.42 -8.21 -14.92
CA HIS A 106 -4.55 -6.99 -15.71
C HIS A 106 -5.60 -7.19 -16.81
N PHE A 107 -6.68 -6.39 -16.79
CA PHE A 107 -7.83 -6.56 -17.69
C PHE A 107 -7.57 -6.10 -19.12
N MET A 108 -6.72 -5.09 -19.31
CA MET A 108 -6.48 -4.44 -20.60
C MET A 108 -4.98 -4.36 -20.93
N PRO A 109 -4.29 -5.50 -21.13
CA PRO A 109 -2.83 -5.51 -21.28
C PRO A 109 -2.32 -4.73 -22.51
N ASN A 110 -3.15 -4.60 -23.56
CA ASN A 110 -2.80 -3.92 -24.82
C ASN A 110 -3.13 -2.42 -24.84
N ASN A 111 -3.80 -1.90 -23.80
CA ASN A 111 -4.24 -0.51 -23.78
C ASN A 111 -3.26 0.36 -22.96
N ALA A 112 -3.31 1.68 -23.14
CA ALA A 112 -2.56 2.62 -22.31
C ALA A 112 -3.04 2.57 -20.85
N PHE A 113 -4.34 2.44 -20.61
CA PHE A 113 -4.95 2.27 -19.29
C PHE A 113 -5.12 0.78 -18.98
N LYS A 114 -4.44 0.30 -17.95
CA LYS A 114 -4.36 -1.11 -17.54
C LYS A 114 -4.88 -1.27 -16.11
N PRO A 115 -6.20 -1.38 -15.91
CA PRO A 115 -6.75 -1.67 -14.59
C PRO A 115 -6.42 -3.12 -14.19
N TYR A 116 -6.22 -3.33 -12.89
CA TYR A 116 -5.93 -4.65 -12.35
C TYR A 116 -6.56 -4.86 -10.98
N VAL A 117 -6.68 -6.13 -10.64
CA VAL A 117 -7.01 -6.61 -9.29
C VAL A 117 -5.95 -7.61 -8.88
N GLY A 118 -5.70 -7.72 -7.58
CA GLY A 118 -4.72 -8.67 -7.06
C GLY A 118 -5.10 -9.21 -5.69
N ALA A 119 -4.51 -10.36 -5.38
CA ALA A 119 -4.57 -10.95 -4.06
C ALA A 119 -3.20 -11.53 -3.70
N GLY A 120 -2.86 -11.50 -2.41
CA GLY A 120 -1.54 -11.91 -1.98
C GLY A 120 -1.42 -12.19 -0.51
N VAL A 121 -0.18 -12.43 -0.09
CA VAL A 121 0.20 -12.68 1.29
C VAL A 121 1.16 -11.59 1.73
N ASN A 122 0.89 -11.05 2.90
CA ASN A 122 1.73 -10.06 3.57
C ASN A 122 2.45 -10.69 4.75
N TYR A 123 3.70 -10.30 4.93
CA TYR A 123 4.45 -10.50 6.16
C TYR A 123 4.84 -9.15 6.72
N THR A 124 4.43 -8.82 7.94
CA THR A 124 4.78 -7.56 8.59
C THR A 124 5.69 -7.81 9.77
N THR A 125 6.83 -7.15 9.81
CA THR A 125 7.75 -7.15 10.96
C THR A 125 7.83 -5.78 11.58
N PHE A 126 7.88 -5.73 12.92
CA PHE A 126 7.94 -4.50 13.72
C PHE A 126 9.30 -4.39 14.41
N PHE A 127 9.85 -3.20 14.46
CA PHE A 127 11.17 -2.95 15.05
C PHE A 127 11.33 -1.49 15.49
N SER A 128 12.40 -1.20 16.25
CA SER A 128 12.73 0.14 16.74
C SER A 128 11.56 0.81 17.49
N THR A 129 10.85 0.03 18.31
CA THR A 129 9.78 0.55 19.16
C THR A 129 10.38 1.42 20.26
N LYS A 130 9.78 2.60 20.47
CA LYS A 130 10.13 3.56 21.53
C LYS A 130 8.89 3.89 22.32
N THR A 131 9.05 4.07 23.63
CA THR A 131 7.97 4.42 24.56
C THR A 131 8.13 5.83 25.09
N TYR A 132 7.01 6.50 25.38
CA TYR A 132 6.93 7.90 25.80
C TYR A 132 5.84 8.08 26.86
N GLY A 133 5.87 9.21 27.59
CA GLY A 133 4.82 9.61 28.53
C GLY A 133 4.50 8.52 29.54
N ALA A 134 3.24 8.07 29.56
CA ALA A 134 2.77 7.04 30.51
C ALA A 134 3.48 5.67 30.35
N LEU A 135 4.09 5.40 29.21
CA LEU A 135 4.84 4.15 28.94
C LEU A 135 6.36 4.36 28.96
N GLU A 136 6.86 5.56 29.28
CA GLU A 136 8.29 5.83 29.29
C GLU A 136 9.06 4.85 30.15
N GLY A 137 10.18 4.33 29.62
CA GLY A 137 11.03 3.35 30.31
C GLY A 137 10.49 1.90 30.31
N THR A 138 9.34 1.64 29.70
CA THR A 138 8.82 0.26 29.53
C THR A 138 9.29 -0.35 28.20
N ASP A 139 9.36 -1.69 28.14
CA ASP A 139 9.72 -2.46 26.93
C ASP A 139 8.43 -2.93 26.22
N LEU A 140 8.03 -2.19 25.18
CA LEU A 140 6.90 -2.57 24.33
C LEU A 140 7.40 -3.35 23.12
N LYS A 141 6.91 -4.58 22.96
CA LYS A 141 7.22 -5.47 21.84
C LYS A 141 5.95 -5.80 21.04
N LEU A 142 6.07 -5.71 19.72
CA LEU A 142 5.06 -6.14 18.77
C LEU A 142 5.59 -7.36 18.01
N GLY A 143 4.80 -8.42 17.96
CA GLY A 143 5.14 -9.64 17.21
C GLY A 143 4.96 -9.45 15.72
N ASP A 144 5.62 -10.29 14.93
CA ASP A 144 5.42 -10.32 13.48
C ASP A 144 4.01 -10.79 13.12
N SER A 145 3.54 -10.40 11.94
CA SER A 145 2.20 -10.73 11.44
C SER A 145 2.28 -11.34 10.05
N TRP A 146 1.48 -12.38 9.83
CA TRP A 146 1.14 -12.90 8.51
C TRP A 146 -0.33 -12.62 8.23
N GLY A 147 -0.63 -12.07 7.05
CA GLY A 147 -1.99 -11.75 6.68
C GLY A 147 -2.24 -11.84 5.18
N LEU A 148 -3.52 -11.75 4.81
CA LEU A 148 -3.92 -11.69 3.42
C LEU A 148 -3.92 -10.23 2.95
N ALA A 149 -3.66 -10.05 1.66
CA ALA A 149 -3.76 -8.75 1.00
C ALA A 149 -4.66 -8.86 -0.23
N GLY A 150 -5.49 -7.85 -0.42
CA GLY A 150 -6.27 -7.66 -1.64
C GLY A 150 -6.01 -6.27 -2.20
N GLU A 151 -5.95 -6.13 -3.51
CA GLU A 151 -5.68 -4.83 -4.14
C GLU A 151 -6.47 -4.59 -5.42
N ILE A 152 -6.68 -3.32 -5.69
CA ILE A 152 -7.13 -2.81 -6.98
C ILE A 152 -6.20 -1.67 -7.41
N GLY A 153 -5.97 -1.54 -8.70
CA GLY A 153 -5.13 -0.46 -9.20
C GLY A 153 -5.22 -0.30 -10.70
N ALA A 154 -4.46 0.66 -11.20
CA ALA A 154 -4.31 0.88 -12.63
C ALA A 154 -2.92 1.42 -12.95
N ASP A 155 -2.34 0.91 -14.03
CA ASP A 155 -1.19 1.50 -14.70
C ASP A 155 -1.66 2.33 -15.89
N ILE A 156 -1.09 3.53 -16.04
CA ILE A 156 -1.31 4.43 -17.16
C ILE A 156 0.02 4.57 -17.90
N MET A 157 0.14 3.93 -19.07
CA MET A 157 1.34 4.03 -19.88
C MET A 157 1.50 5.43 -20.49
N LEU A 158 2.68 6.01 -20.30
CA LEU A 158 3.10 7.29 -20.87
C LEU A 158 4.09 7.05 -22.03
N GLY A 159 3.68 6.26 -23.02
CA GLY A 159 4.52 5.77 -24.10
C GLY A 159 4.93 4.31 -23.91
N GLU A 160 6.06 3.91 -24.48
CA GLU A 160 6.47 2.49 -24.53
C GLU A 160 7.01 1.96 -23.18
N LYS A 161 7.62 2.82 -22.39
CA LYS A 161 8.38 2.42 -21.20
C LYS A 161 7.87 3.01 -19.89
N TRP A 162 7.46 4.28 -19.90
CA TRP A 162 7.08 4.97 -18.68
C TRP A 162 5.60 4.76 -18.33
N LEU A 163 5.31 4.73 -17.05
CA LEU A 163 3.94 4.62 -16.56
C LEU A 163 3.73 5.41 -15.27
N LEU A 164 2.46 5.73 -15.01
CA LEU A 164 1.97 6.14 -13.68
C LEU A 164 1.11 5.01 -13.13
N ASN A 165 1.25 4.76 -11.84
CA ASN A 165 0.46 3.77 -11.11
C ASN A 165 -0.35 4.43 -10.00
N PHE A 166 -1.58 3.97 -9.84
CA PHE A 166 -2.46 4.28 -8.72
C PHE A 166 -3.01 2.98 -8.18
N SER A 167 -2.86 2.75 -6.88
CA SER A 167 -3.38 1.54 -6.25
C SER A 167 -3.92 1.78 -4.86
N ALA A 168 -4.89 0.94 -4.48
CA ALA A 168 -5.40 0.80 -3.13
C ALA A 168 -5.32 -0.67 -2.74
N ARG A 169 -4.67 -0.96 -1.63
CA ARG A 169 -4.47 -2.31 -1.09
C ARG A 169 -5.00 -2.37 0.32
N TYR A 170 -5.75 -3.40 0.62
CA TYR A 170 -6.14 -3.77 1.97
C TYR A 170 -5.24 -4.89 2.45
N ILE A 171 -4.68 -4.76 3.65
CA ILE A 171 -3.82 -5.76 4.28
C ILE A 171 -4.39 -6.07 5.65
N ASP A 172 -4.62 -7.35 5.90
CA ASP A 172 -4.95 -7.88 7.22
C ASP A 172 -3.65 -7.99 8.03
N ILE A 173 -3.54 -7.23 9.12
CA ILE A 173 -2.37 -7.23 10.00
C ILE A 173 -2.85 -7.37 11.45
N GLU A 174 -2.48 -8.49 12.08
CA GLU A 174 -2.75 -8.75 13.48
C GLU A 174 -1.43 -9.06 14.20
N THR A 175 -1.12 -8.31 15.25
CA THR A 175 0.11 -8.47 16.03
C THR A 175 -0.16 -8.69 17.50
N LYS A 176 0.70 -9.47 18.17
CA LYS A 176 0.67 -9.68 19.62
C LYS A 176 1.52 -8.62 20.30
N ALA A 177 0.89 -7.82 21.16
CA ALA A 177 1.59 -6.81 21.93
C ALA A 177 2.00 -7.36 23.31
N LYS A 178 3.23 -7.03 23.73
CA LYS A 178 3.75 -7.34 25.09
C LYS A 178 4.36 -6.08 25.70
N LEU A 179 4.10 -5.86 26.97
CA LEU A 179 4.69 -4.76 27.74
C LEU A 179 5.46 -5.35 28.93
N ASN A 180 6.77 -5.09 29.00
CA ASN A 180 7.69 -5.66 30.01
C ASN A 180 7.62 -7.21 30.11
N GLY A 181 7.27 -7.88 28.99
CA GLY A 181 7.10 -9.34 28.91
C GLY A 181 5.66 -9.82 29.11
N ASP A 182 4.78 -9.03 29.73
CA ASP A 182 3.37 -9.36 29.93
C ASP A 182 2.56 -9.14 28.64
N SER A 183 1.69 -10.11 28.32
CA SER A 183 0.85 -10.03 27.12
C SER A 183 -0.27 -8.99 27.32
N LEU A 184 -0.38 -8.06 26.36
CA LEU A 184 -1.50 -7.11 26.26
C LEU A 184 -2.64 -7.63 25.35
N GLY A 185 -2.44 -8.80 24.71
CA GLY A 185 -3.40 -9.36 23.75
C GLY A 185 -3.04 -9.03 22.28
N ASP A 186 -4.03 -9.27 21.41
CA ASP A 186 -3.89 -9.07 19.97
C ASP A 186 -4.33 -7.65 19.58
N VAL A 187 -3.53 -7.02 18.74
CA VAL A 187 -3.80 -5.69 18.17
C VAL A 187 -4.07 -5.84 16.68
N LYS A 188 -5.29 -5.54 16.25
CA LYS A 188 -5.69 -5.54 14.84
C LYS A 188 -5.39 -4.20 14.22
N ILE A 189 -4.44 -4.18 13.30
CA ILE A 189 -4.02 -2.96 12.62
C ILE A 189 -4.80 -2.78 11.32
N ASP A 190 -5.17 -3.86 10.65
CA ASP A 190 -5.98 -3.89 9.42
C ASP A 190 -5.88 -2.58 8.63
N THR A 191 -5.12 -2.54 7.57
CA THR A 191 -4.76 -1.24 6.99
C THR A 191 -5.15 -1.10 5.53
N TRP A 192 -5.53 0.11 5.14
CA TRP A 192 -5.56 0.53 3.76
C TRP A 192 -4.23 1.17 3.38
N VAL A 193 -3.65 0.71 2.29
CA VAL A 193 -2.42 1.23 1.70
C VAL A 193 -2.74 1.86 0.36
N TYR A 194 -2.48 3.15 0.21
CA TYR A 194 -2.67 3.89 -1.04
C TYR A 194 -1.32 4.24 -1.63
N THR A 195 -1.14 3.98 -2.92
CA THR A 195 0.11 4.27 -3.62
C THR A 195 -0.13 5.10 -4.86
N VAL A 196 0.72 6.11 -5.04
CA VAL A 196 0.88 6.85 -6.30
C VAL A 196 2.34 6.76 -6.69
N ALA A 197 2.62 6.15 -7.83
CA ALA A 197 3.99 5.85 -8.25
C ALA A 197 4.23 6.18 -9.74
N ALA A 198 5.47 6.51 -10.06
CA ALA A 198 5.98 6.42 -11.41
C ALA A 198 6.65 5.05 -11.60
N GLY A 199 6.64 4.55 -12.82
CA GLY A 199 7.25 3.26 -13.12
C GLY A 199 7.84 3.19 -14.51
N ILE A 200 8.56 2.09 -14.73
CA ILE A 200 9.20 1.79 -16.00
C ILE A 200 8.98 0.31 -16.36
N LYS A 201 8.74 0.06 -17.64
CA LYS A 201 8.63 -1.26 -18.27
C LYS A 201 9.95 -1.65 -18.92
N PHE A 202 10.37 -2.88 -18.74
CA PHE A 202 11.53 -3.51 -19.37
C PHE A 202 11.14 -4.71 -20.17
#